data_c9a04363beca4152680d580d48a81858
#
_entry.id   c9a04363beca4152680d580d48a81858
#
_cell.length_a   1.000
_cell.length_b   1.000
_cell.length_c   1.000
_cell.angle_alpha   90.00
_cell.angle_beta   90.00
_cell.angle_gamma   90.00
#
_symmetry.space_group_name_H-M   'P 1'
#
loop_
_entity.id
_entity.type
_entity.pdbx_description
1 polymer ?
#
loop_
_entity_poly.entity_id
_entity_poly.type
_entity_poly.pdbx_seq_one_letter_code
_entity_poly.pdbx_strand_id
1 'polypeptide(L)'
;MNKIYEIALMLQTRRPAFSNTEEAFIEDYLEPLGVERDDYGNVIKRIGDNPKVMWSSHTDSVHKYDGYQAVKIKGQYAMLNDGSSNCLGADDVSGVWLMMEMIRAGKEGLYVFHRCEERGGNGSAYIAANTP
;
A
#
# COMPACT_ATOMS: atom_id res chain seq x y z
N MET A 1 4.66 -17.41 -6.36
CA MET A 1 5.49 -17.00 -5.22
C MET A 1 4.76 -17.33 -3.92
N ASN A 2 5.48 -17.78 -2.91
CA ASN A 2 4.90 -17.96 -1.58
C ASN A 2 4.42 -16.61 -1.05
N LYS A 3 3.19 -16.56 -0.52
CA LYS A 3 2.56 -15.31 -0.10
C LYS A 3 3.32 -14.57 0.99
N ILE A 4 3.89 -15.31 1.95
CA ILE A 4 4.66 -14.66 3.02
C ILE A 4 5.92 -13.99 2.48
N TYR A 5 6.54 -14.55 1.44
CA TYR A 5 7.72 -13.93 0.82
C TYR A 5 7.35 -12.64 0.08
N GLU A 6 6.20 -12.60 -0.57
CA GLU A 6 5.74 -11.36 -1.21
C GLU A 6 5.52 -10.27 -0.16
N ILE A 7 4.84 -10.59 0.94
CA ILE A 7 4.64 -9.62 2.03
C ILE A 7 5.99 -9.15 2.59
N ALA A 8 6.92 -10.07 2.80
CA ALA A 8 8.25 -9.72 3.32
C ALA A 8 9.00 -8.80 2.36
N LEU A 9 8.92 -9.04 1.06
CA LEU A 9 9.51 -8.15 0.06
C LEU A 9 8.90 -6.75 0.12
N MET A 10 7.58 -6.66 0.25
CA MET A 10 6.88 -5.39 0.36
C MET A 10 7.33 -4.62 1.61
N LEU A 11 7.52 -5.33 2.72
CA LEU A 11 7.96 -4.73 3.98
C LEU A 11 9.41 -4.22 3.93
N GLN A 12 10.20 -4.60 2.94
CA GLN A 12 11.57 -4.09 2.78
C GLN A 12 11.63 -2.63 2.33
N THR A 13 10.51 -2.06 1.91
CA THR A 13 10.45 -0.68 1.44
C THR A 13 9.96 0.24 2.55
N ARG A 14 10.77 1.24 2.91
CA ARG A 14 10.34 2.32 3.80
C ARG A 14 9.52 3.31 2.98
N ARG A 15 8.39 3.76 3.54
CA ARG A 15 7.42 4.51 2.75
C ARG A 15 6.94 5.79 3.44
N PRO A 16 7.85 6.70 3.86
CA PRO A 16 7.37 8.01 4.30
C PRO A 16 6.51 8.65 3.20
N ALA A 17 5.53 9.46 3.60
CA ALA A 17 4.60 10.06 2.65
C ALA A 17 5.34 10.83 1.54
N PHE A 18 5.02 10.51 0.29
CA PHE A 18 5.59 11.09 -0.93
C PHE A 18 7.09 10.89 -1.10
N SER A 19 7.69 9.95 -0.38
CA SER A 19 9.10 9.60 -0.59
C SER A 19 9.29 8.85 -1.92
N ASN A 20 10.53 8.87 -2.40
CA ASN A 20 10.88 8.13 -3.62
C ASN A 20 10.63 6.64 -3.47
N THR A 21 10.83 6.08 -2.28
CA THR A 21 10.60 4.65 -2.07
C THR A 21 9.13 4.33 -1.89
N GLU A 22 8.30 5.25 -1.40
CA GLU A 22 6.85 5.04 -1.49
C GLU A 22 6.39 4.98 -2.95
N GLU A 23 6.90 5.88 -3.79
CA GLU A 23 6.56 5.86 -5.22
C GLU A 23 7.06 4.58 -5.90
N ALA A 24 8.27 4.13 -5.58
CA ALA A 24 8.80 2.87 -6.09
C ALA A 24 7.93 1.68 -5.65
N PHE A 25 7.44 1.70 -4.42
CA PHE A 25 6.52 0.68 -3.91
C PHE A 25 5.24 0.61 -4.74
N ILE A 26 4.68 1.77 -5.06
CA ILE A 26 3.47 1.84 -5.89
C ILE A 26 3.75 1.30 -7.31
N GLU A 27 4.87 1.70 -7.90
CA GLU A 27 5.26 1.25 -9.22
C GLU A 27 5.50 -0.27 -9.26
N ASP A 28 6.12 -0.82 -8.24
CA ASP A 28 6.49 -2.24 -8.22
C ASP A 28 5.28 -3.15 -7.93
N TYR A 29 4.38 -2.73 -7.06
CA TYR A 29 3.31 -3.61 -6.56
C TYR A 29 1.92 -3.24 -7.05
N LEU A 30 1.62 -1.99 -7.31
CA LEU A 30 0.27 -1.55 -7.67
C LEU A 30 0.11 -1.27 -9.16
N GLU A 31 1.06 -0.61 -9.79
CA GLU A 31 0.98 -0.31 -11.22
C GLU A 31 0.76 -1.58 -12.07
N PRO A 32 1.40 -2.73 -11.76
CA PRO A 32 1.15 -3.96 -12.54
C PRO A 32 -0.29 -4.46 -12.49
N LEU A 33 -1.10 -3.98 -11.55
CA LEU A 33 -2.52 -4.37 -11.44
C LEU A 33 -3.43 -3.58 -12.38
N GLY A 34 -2.89 -2.60 -13.12
CA GLY A 34 -3.69 -1.78 -14.02
C GLY A 34 -4.52 -0.73 -13.27
N VAL A 35 -3.85 0.04 -12.42
CA VAL A 35 -4.50 1.06 -11.59
C VAL A 35 -4.47 2.43 -12.26
N GLU A 36 -5.31 3.35 -11.76
CA GLU A 36 -5.31 4.76 -12.12
C GLU A 36 -4.82 5.59 -10.95
N ARG A 37 -4.41 6.82 -11.24
CA ARG A 37 -3.99 7.80 -10.24
C ARG A 37 -4.90 9.01 -10.33
N ASP A 38 -5.34 9.55 -9.17
CA ASP A 38 -6.00 10.86 -9.15
C ASP A 38 -4.96 11.98 -9.10
N ASP A 39 -5.42 13.24 -9.11
CA ASP A 39 -4.51 14.39 -9.12
C ASP A 39 -3.71 14.54 -7.82
N TYR A 40 -4.21 13.98 -6.72
CA TYR A 40 -3.45 13.95 -5.47
C TYR A 40 -2.37 12.87 -5.48
N GLY A 41 -2.56 11.83 -6.29
CA GLY A 41 -1.66 10.69 -6.38
C GLY A 41 -2.20 9.43 -5.73
N ASN A 42 -3.43 9.44 -5.24
CA ASN A 42 -4.08 8.21 -4.75
C ASN A 42 -4.18 7.20 -5.89
N VAL A 43 -4.12 5.93 -5.54
CA VAL A 43 -4.14 4.83 -6.50
C VAL A 43 -5.52 4.19 -6.45
N ILE A 44 -6.14 4.02 -7.62
CA ILE A 44 -7.55 3.60 -7.71
C ILE A 44 -7.66 2.46 -8.71
N LYS A 45 -8.41 1.42 -8.34
CA LYS A 45 -8.76 0.32 -9.23
C LYS A 45 -10.26 0.04 -9.10
N ARG A 46 -10.95 0.03 -10.23
CA ARG A 46 -12.37 -0.32 -10.29
C ARG A 46 -12.52 -1.68 -10.95
N ILE A 47 -13.25 -2.58 -10.31
CA ILE A 47 -13.65 -3.86 -10.88
C ILE A 47 -15.18 -3.94 -10.83
N GLY A 48 -15.81 -4.09 -12.00
CA GLY A 48 -17.25 -4.11 -12.14
C GLY A 48 -17.80 -2.79 -12.66
N ASP A 49 -19.01 -2.85 -13.24
CA ASP A 49 -19.64 -1.69 -13.88
C ASP A 49 -20.17 -0.68 -12.87
N ASN A 50 -20.63 -1.16 -11.72
CA ASN A 50 -21.21 -0.29 -10.69
C ASN A 50 -20.99 -0.91 -9.32
N PRO A 51 -19.72 -0.93 -8.86
CA PRO A 51 -19.40 -1.58 -7.58
C PRO A 51 -20.09 -0.87 -6.41
N LYS A 52 -20.58 -1.65 -5.45
CA LYS A 52 -21.31 -1.17 -4.29
C LYS A 52 -20.44 -1.08 -3.04
N VAL A 53 -19.24 -1.63 -3.09
CA VAL A 53 -18.32 -1.69 -1.94
C VAL A 53 -17.02 -0.99 -2.31
N MET A 54 -16.53 -0.16 -1.41
CA MET A 54 -15.19 0.44 -1.53
C MET A 54 -14.26 -0.23 -0.52
N TRP A 55 -13.10 -0.69 -1.02
CA TRP A 55 -12.03 -1.26 -0.21
C TRP A 55 -10.91 -0.23 -0.10
N SER A 56 -10.33 -0.07 1.07
CA SER A 56 -9.43 1.04 1.35
C SER A 56 -8.21 0.58 2.15
N SER A 57 -7.04 1.06 1.74
CA SER A 57 -5.78 0.93 2.46
C SER A 57 -4.92 2.15 2.14
N HIS A 58 -3.72 2.26 2.74
CA HIS A 58 -2.82 3.37 2.41
C HIS A 58 -1.42 2.87 2.10
N THR A 59 -0.69 3.64 1.30
CA THR A 59 0.63 3.27 0.82
C THR A 59 1.76 3.83 1.66
N ASP A 60 1.52 4.91 2.39
CA ASP A 60 2.52 5.53 3.24
C ASP A 60 2.63 4.85 4.61
N SER A 61 3.71 5.14 5.30
CA SER A 61 4.01 4.60 6.61
C SER A 61 4.59 5.69 7.51
N VAL A 62 4.78 5.36 8.80
CA VAL A 62 5.42 6.26 9.76
C VAL A 62 6.94 6.12 9.78
N HIS A 63 7.55 5.52 8.75
CA HIS A 63 9.01 5.47 8.62
C HIS A 63 9.58 6.88 8.67
N LYS A 64 10.68 7.06 9.39
CA LYS A 64 11.35 8.37 9.49
C LYS A 64 12.18 8.71 8.27
N TYR A 65 12.68 7.69 7.57
CA TYR A 65 13.55 7.85 6.41
C TYR A 65 13.05 6.96 5.27
N ASP A 66 13.27 7.39 4.04
CA ASP A 66 13.02 6.55 2.87
C ASP A 66 14.09 5.45 2.72
N GLY A 67 14.07 4.75 1.59
CA GLY A 67 15.01 3.67 1.32
C GLY A 67 14.45 2.32 1.71
N TYR A 68 15.35 1.40 1.98
CA TYR A 68 15.02 -0.01 2.18
C TYR A 68 15.51 -0.49 3.53
N GLN A 69 14.89 -1.55 4.02
CA GLN A 69 15.21 -2.14 5.32
C GLN A 69 15.26 -3.65 5.19
N ALA A 70 16.03 -4.29 6.05
CA ALA A 70 16.13 -5.74 6.07
C ALA A 70 14.99 -6.35 6.88
N VAL A 71 14.33 -7.35 6.30
CA VAL A 71 13.22 -8.06 6.91
C VAL A 71 13.57 -9.55 6.94
N LYS A 72 13.29 -10.21 8.05
CA LYS A 72 13.48 -11.66 8.16
C LYS A 72 12.15 -12.33 8.46
N ILE A 73 12.05 -13.58 8.04
CA ILE A 73 10.91 -14.43 8.35
C ILE A 73 11.37 -15.45 9.38
N LYS A 74 10.60 -15.55 10.48
CA LYS A 74 10.84 -16.54 11.52
C LYS A 74 9.51 -17.26 11.80
N GLY A 75 9.40 -18.50 11.31
CA GLY A 75 8.13 -19.24 11.39
C GLY A 75 7.06 -18.54 10.56
N GLN A 76 6.01 -18.08 11.20
CA GLN A 76 4.90 -17.38 10.58
C GLN A 76 4.98 -15.86 10.77
N TYR A 77 6.12 -15.35 11.22
CA TYR A 77 6.29 -13.94 11.53
C TYR A 77 7.30 -13.30 10.58
N ALA A 78 6.98 -12.11 10.10
CA ALA A 78 7.93 -11.21 9.45
C ALA A 78 8.34 -10.14 10.46
N MET A 79 9.62 -9.82 10.53
CA MET A 79 10.13 -8.84 11.49
C MET A 79 11.35 -8.13 10.93
N LEU A 80 11.67 -6.97 11.50
CA LEU A 80 12.92 -6.29 11.17
C LEU A 80 14.12 -7.16 11.54
N ASN A 81 15.08 -7.23 10.63
CA ASN A 81 16.27 -8.04 10.83
C ASN A 81 17.25 -7.37 11.79
N ASP A 82 17.20 -6.04 11.86
CA ASP A 82 18.07 -5.25 12.72
C ASP A 82 17.34 -4.00 13.22
N GLY A 83 18.05 -3.15 13.98
CA GLY A 83 17.50 -1.91 14.52
C GLY A 83 17.63 -0.70 13.61
N SER A 84 17.85 -0.88 12.31
CA SER A 84 18.12 0.23 11.39
C SER A 84 16.89 1.06 11.04
N SER A 85 15.70 0.62 11.43
CA SER A 85 14.45 1.29 11.07
C SER A 85 13.56 1.45 12.30
N ASN A 86 12.72 2.48 12.29
CA ASN A 86 11.85 2.78 13.41
C ASN A 86 10.56 1.95 13.43
N CYS A 87 10.20 1.30 12.33
CA CYS A 87 9.00 0.46 12.28
C CYS A 87 9.12 -0.58 11.15
N LEU A 88 8.30 -1.62 11.24
CA LEU A 88 8.21 -2.64 10.20
C LEU A 88 7.40 -2.15 8.99
N GLY A 89 6.34 -1.40 9.22
CA GLY A 89 5.49 -0.89 8.16
C GLY A 89 4.35 -1.84 7.76
N ALA A 90 3.99 -2.79 8.62
CA ALA A 90 2.85 -3.68 8.36
C ALA A 90 1.53 -2.91 8.31
N ASP A 91 1.48 -1.78 8.96
CA ASP A 91 0.47 -0.74 8.79
C ASP A 91 0.95 0.17 7.63
N ASP A 92 0.48 0.11 6.41
CA ASP A 92 -0.63 -0.75 6.04
C ASP A 92 -0.28 -1.74 4.90
N VAL A 93 0.92 -2.31 4.88
CA VAL A 93 1.26 -3.36 3.91
C VAL A 93 0.25 -4.50 3.98
N SER A 94 -0.22 -4.83 5.18
CA SER A 94 -1.21 -5.90 5.35
C SER A 94 -2.49 -5.61 4.57
N GLY A 95 -3.02 -4.40 4.67
CA GLY A 95 -4.21 -3.98 3.92
C GLY A 95 -3.94 -3.89 2.43
N VAL A 96 -2.81 -3.32 2.04
CA VAL A 96 -2.42 -3.21 0.63
C VAL A 96 -2.34 -4.61 -0.01
N TRP A 97 -1.63 -5.53 0.64
CA TRP A 97 -1.46 -6.88 0.12
C TRP A 97 -2.80 -7.62 0.00
N LEU A 98 -3.65 -7.48 1.01
CA LEU A 98 -4.97 -8.11 0.99
C LEU A 98 -5.79 -7.61 -0.20
N MET A 99 -5.79 -6.31 -0.46
CA MET A 99 -6.49 -5.73 -1.60
C MET A 99 -5.88 -6.17 -2.93
N MET A 100 -4.55 -6.32 -3.01
CA MET A 100 -3.88 -6.89 -4.19
C MET A 100 -4.40 -8.29 -4.50
N GLU A 101 -4.52 -9.13 -3.47
CA GLU A 101 -5.05 -10.49 -3.64
C GLU A 101 -6.51 -10.49 -4.11
N MET A 102 -7.32 -9.58 -3.58
CA MET A 102 -8.71 -9.44 -4.00
C MET A 102 -8.81 -9.00 -5.46
N ILE A 103 -7.98 -8.07 -5.87
CA ILE A 103 -7.91 -7.59 -7.26
C ILE A 103 -7.48 -8.73 -8.19
N ARG A 104 -6.44 -9.48 -7.81
CA ARG A 104 -5.97 -10.63 -8.58
C ARG A 104 -7.05 -11.71 -8.74
N ALA A 105 -7.92 -11.84 -7.75
CA ALA A 105 -9.05 -12.77 -7.79
C ALA A 105 -10.25 -12.21 -8.56
N GLY A 106 -10.20 -10.97 -9.02
CA GLY A 106 -11.29 -10.36 -9.78
C GLY A 106 -12.49 -9.96 -8.95
N LYS A 107 -12.32 -9.77 -7.64
CA LYS A 107 -13.45 -9.41 -6.77
C LYS A 107 -13.94 -8.00 -7.09
N GLU A 108 -15.24 -7.89 -7.33
CA GLU A 108 -15.87 -6.60 -7.64
C GLU A 108 -15.70 -5.60 -6.48
N GLY A 109 -15.43 -4.36 -6.84
CA GLY A 109 -15.29 -3.29 -5.86
C GLY A 109 -14.58 -2.08 -6.43
N LEU A 110 -14.60 -0.99 -5.67
CA LEU A 110 -13.77 0.17 -5.88
C LEU A 110 -12.62 0.09 -4.87
N TYR A 111 -11.41 -0.06 -5.37
CA TYR A 111 -10.22 -0.20 -4.53
C TYR A 111 -9.48 1.12 -4.50
N VAL A 112 -9.25 1.65 -3.31
CA VAL A 112 -8.56 2.94 -3.13
C VAL A 112 -7.37 2.75 -2.20
N PHE A 113 -6.18 3.04 -2.72
CA PHE A 113 -4.94 3.04 -1.94
C PHE A 113 -4.58 4.50 -1.70
N HIS A 114 -4.83 4.97 -0.48
CA HIS A 114 -4.67 6.39 -0.14
C HIS A 114 -3.22 6.79 0.04
N ARG A 115 -2.91 8.04 -0.27
CA ARG A 115 -1.64 8.68 0.06
C ARG A 115 -1.81 9.50 1.33
N CYS A 116 -0.75 9.67 2.08
CA CYS A 116 -0.69 10.59 3.23
C CYS A 116 -1.66 10.28 4.37
N GLU A 117 -1.97 9.00 4.64
CA GLU A 117 -2.82 8.64 5.77
C GLU A 117 -2.16 9.04 7.09
N GLU A 118 -0.86 8.78 7.21
CA GLU A 118 -0.08 9.04 8.43
C GLU A 118 0.24 10.52 8.63
N ARG A 119 -0.15 11.38 7.70
CA ARG A 119 0.03 12.82 7.74
C ARG A 119 -1.31 13.56 7.78
N GLY A 120 -2.33 12.96 8.43
CA GLY A 120 -3.64 13.58 8.62
C GLY A 120 -4.71 13.15 7.64
N GLY A 121 -4.49 12.07 6.89
CA GLY A 121 -5.51 11.54 5.98
C GLY A 121 -5.78 12.44 4.78
N ASN A 122 -4.77 13.14 4.26
CA ASN A 122 -4.95 14.11 3.19
C ASN A 122 -5.40 13.46 1.89
N GLY A 123 -4.93 12.24 1.59
CA GLY A 123 -5.34 11.52 0.37
C GLY A 123 -6.82 11.14 0.41
N SER A 124 -7.31 10.62 1.52
CA SER A 124 -8.72 10.27 1.66
C SER A 124 -9.61 11.52 1.68
N ALA A 125 -9.14 12.60 2.28
CA ALA A 125 -9.86 13.87 2.26
C ALA A 125 -10.02 14.41 0.84
N TYR A 126 -8.98 14.26 0.00
CA TYR A 126 -9.07 14.63 -1.41
C TYR A 126 -10.15 13.83 -2.13
N ILE A 127 -10.19 12.52 -1.92
CA ILE A 127 -11.20 11.66 -2.55
C ILE A 127 -12.60 12.06 -2.08
N ALA A 128 -12.80 12.28 -0.79
CA ALA A 128 -14.09 12.68 -0.24
C ALA A 128 -14.58 14.00 -0.84
N ALA A 129 -13.67 14.93 -1.11
CA ALA A 129 -14.02 16.24 -1.68
C ALA A 129 -14.25 16.21 -3.19
N ASN A 130 -13.67 15.22 -3.91
CA ASN A 130 -13.64 15.22 -5.38
C ASN A 130 -14.37 14.04 -6.03
N THR A 131 -14.95 13.15 -5.25
CA THR A 131 -15.74 12.02 -5.75
C THR A 131 -17.22 12.33 -5.56
N PRO A 132 -18.01 12.29 -6.63
CA PRO A 132 -19.45 12.53 -6.53
C PRO A 132 -20.18 11.44 -5.77
#